data_a54fed2d192db0f4f8c2f1415e0b18f7
#
_entry.id   a54fed2d192db0f4f8c2f1415e0b18f7
#
_cell.length_a   1.000
_cell.length_b   1.000
_cell.length_c   1.000
_cell.angle_alpha   90.00
_cell.angle_beta   90.00
_cell.angle_gamma   90.00
#
_symmetry.space_group_name_H-M   'P 1'
#
loop_
_entity.id
_entity.type
_entity.pdbx_description
1 polymer ?
#
loop_
_entity_poly.entity_id
_entity_poly.type
_entity_poly.pdbx_seq_one_letter_code
_entity_poly.pdbx_strand_id
1 'polypeptide(L)'
;MEKISVIVPVYNSEAYLENCLNSIIQQTYQNLEIILVNDGSTDGSVAICQRYKIQDPRVKVYHKPNGGVGSSRNRALEAVTGDYILFVDNDDWLELDHIESLYHLLKKADADIAIGNFTQFMEESITR
;
A
#
# COMPACT_ATOMS: atom_id res chain seq x y z
N MET A 1 -11.25 -11.17 -11.47
CA MET A 1 -10.27 -10.08 -11.40
C MET A 1 -9.30 -10.35 -10.26
N GLU A 2 -8.02 -10.26 -10.53
CA GLU A 2 -6.99 -10.57 -9.54
C GLU A 2 -6.93 -9.52 -8.43
N LYS A 3 -6.56 -9.96 -7.22
CA LYS A 3 -6.47 -9.09 -6.07
C LYS A 3 -5.06 -8.54 -5.93
N ILE A 4 -4.95 -7.25 -5.63
CA ILE A 4 -3.68 -6.59 -5.37
C ILE A 4 -3.61 -6.23 -3.88
N SER A 5 -2.54 -6.66 -3.22
CA SER A 5 -2.27 -6.30 -1.83
C SER A 5 -1.39 -5.05 -1.83
N VAL A 6 -1.94 -3.95 -1.30
CA VAL A 6 -1.23 -2.68 -1.20
C VAL A 6 -0.69 -2.57 0.21
N ILE A 7 0.63 -2.43 0.34
CA ILE A 7 1.30 -2.36 1.64
C ILE A 7 1.77 -0.94 1.91
N VAL A 8 1.33 -0.38 3.03
CA VAL A 8 1.72 0.97 3.46
C VAL A 8 2.34 0.90 4.84
N PRO A 9 3.67 1.01 4.94
CA PRO A 9 4.31 1.14 6.26
C PRO A 9 3.98 2.51 6.84
N VAL A 10 3.61 2.54 8.12
CA VAL A 10 3.19 3.77 8.81
C VAL A 10 4.09 4.00 10.01
N TYR A 11 4.79 5.13 10.04
CA TYR A 11 5.54 5.57 11.20
C TYR A 11 5.49 7.08 11.29
N ASN A 12 4.81 7.60 12.32
CA ASN A 12 4.68 9.05 12.56
C ASN A 12 4.36 9.82 11.29
N SER A 13 3.30 9.38 10.58
CA SER A 13 2.91 9.88 9.26
C SER A 13 1.66 10.75 9.31
N GLU A 14 1.29 11.25 10.47
CA GLU A 14 0.04 11.97 10.69
C GLU A 14 -0.22 13.06 9.64
N ALA A 15 0.84 13.78 9.23
CA ALA A 15 0.72 14.89 8.28
C ALA A 15 0.36 14.44 6.86
N TYR A 16 0.67 13.21 6.48
CA TYR A 16 0.57 12.74 5.08
C TYR A 16 -0.39 11.57 4.89
N LEU A 17 -0.66 10.84 5.96
CA LEU A 17 -1.28 9.52 5.86
C LEU A 17 -2.68 9.55 5.25
N GLU A 18 -3.50 10.51 5.61
CA GLU A 18 -4.85 10.62 5.08
C GLU A 18 -4.85 10.81 3.57
N ASN A 19 -3.96 11.65 3.07
CA ASN A 19 -3.85 11.91 1.65
C ASN A 19 -3.45 10.64 0.89
N CYS A 20 -2.47 9.92 1.44
CA CYS A 20 -2.05 8.63 0.89
C CYS A 20 -3.21 7.63 0.85
N LEU A 21 -3.86 7.42 1.98
CA LEU A 21 -4.94 6.42 2.08
C LEU A 21 -6.15 6.77 1.22
N ASN A 22 -6.54 8.04 1.16
CA ASN A 22 -7.63 8.45 0.30
C ASN A 22 -7.34 8.14 -1.16
N SER A 23 -6.10 8.36 -1.60
CA SER A 23 -5.71 8.08 -2.98
C SER A 23 -5.75 6.58 -3.31
N ILE A 24 -5.51 5.71 -2.33
CA ILE A 24 -5.58 4.27 -2.51
C ILE A 24 -7.04 3.79 -2.53
N ILE A 25 -7.84 4.28 -1.60
CA ILE A 25 -9.24 3.88 -1.47
C ILE A 25 -10.05 4.28 -2.71
N GLN A 26 -9.71 5.42 -3.32
CA GLN A 26 -10.42 5.96 -4.47
C GLN A 26 -9.96 5.39 -5.82
N GLN A 27 -9.03 4.45 -5.83
CA GLN A 27 -8.54 3.88 -7.07
C GLN A 27 -9.64 3.26 -7.92
N THR A 28 -9.52 3.40 -9.23
CA THR A 28 -10.45 2.77 -10.18
C THR A 28 -10.37 1.24 -10.13
N TYR A 29 -9.20 0.69 -9.84
CA TYR A 29 -9.05 -0.75 -9.56
C TYR A 29 -9.51 -1.01 -8.13
N GLN A 30 -10.59 -1.76 -7.97
CA GLN A 30 -11.24 -1.89 -6.66
C GLN A 30 -10.92 -3.16 -5.90
N ASN A 31 -10.44 -4.20 -6.56
CA ASN A 31 -10.13 -5.47 -5.89
C ASN A 31 -8.79 -5.40 -5.17
N LEU A 32 -8.78 -4.67 -4.08
CA LEU A 32 -7.60 -4.38 -3.28
C LEU A 32 -7.72 -4.94 -1.87
N GLU A 33 -6.57 -5.32 -1.32
CA GLU A 33 -6.38 -5.55 0.10
C GLU A 33 -5.38 -4.48 0.55
N ILE A 34 -5.75 -3.62 1.48
CA ILE A 34 -4.91 -2.51 1.92
C ILE A 34 -4.35 -2.85 3.30
N ILE A 35 -3.04 -3.08 3.37
CA ILE A 35 -2.39 -3.52 4.60
C ILE A 35 -1.56 -2.37 5.16
N LEU A 36 -1.98 -1.85 6.31
CA LEU A 36 -1.28 -0.79 7.01
C LEU A 36 -0.51 -1.42 8.16
N VAL A 37 0.79 -1.19 8.22
CA VAL A 37 1.61 -1.67 9.32
C VAL A 37 2.10 -0.47 10.12
N ASN A 38 1.55 -0.31 11.31
CA ASN A 38 1.97 0.75 12.23
C ASN A 38 3.24 0.32 12.96
N ASP A 39 4.34 0.98 12.65
CA ASP A 39 5.67 0.67 13.16
C ASP A 39 5.98 1.48 14.43
N GLY A 40 5.13 1.36 15.43
CA GLY A 40 5.33 2.00 16.72
C GLY A 40 5.13 3.52 16.70
N SER A 41 4.16 4.02 15.92
CA SER A 41 3.88 5.46 15.86
C SER A 41 3.48 6.03 17.23
N THR A 42 3.93 7.24 17.51
CA THR A 42 3.63 7.97 18.73
C THR A 42 2.75 9.19 18.51
N ASP A 43 2.38 9.47 17.26
CA ASP A 43 1.51 10.58 16.88
C ASP A 43 0.08 10.10 16.59
N GLY A 44 -0.71 10.88 15.82
CA GLY A 44 -2.07 10.55 15.46
C GLY A 44 -2.23 9.50 14.35
N SER A 45 -1.13 8.92 13.86
CA SER A 45 -1.18 7.92 12.79
C SER A 45 -2.04 6.71 13.15
N VAL A 46 -1.97 6.24 14.39
CA VAL A 46 -2.75 5.08 14.85
C VAL A 46 -4.25 5.36 14.72
N ALA A 47 -4.69 6.52 15.17
CA ALA A 47 -6.09 6.91 15.10
C ALA A 47 -6.58 6.99 13.65
N ILE A 48 -5.74 7.49 12.76
CA ILE A 48 -6.04 7.56 11.33
C ILE A 48 -6.20 6.16 10.75
N CYS A 49 -5.28 5.25 11.04
CA CYS A 49 -5.36 3.86 10.59
C CYS A 49 -6.67 3.20 11.04
N GLN A 50 -7.02 3.36 12.30
CA GLN A 50 -8.24 2.76 12.86
C GLN A 50 -9.50 3.32 12.20
N ARG A 51 -9.52 4.61 11.93
CA ARG A 51 -10.66 5.25 11.25
C ARG A 51 -10.87 4.66 9.86
N TYR A 52 -9.81 4.50 9.09
CA TYR A 52 -9.91 3.93 7.74
C TYR A 52 -10.28 2.45 7.77
N LYS A 53 -9.81 1.71 8.75
CA LYS A 53 -10.19 0.31 8.94
C LYS A 53 -11.72 0.18 9.14
N ILE A 54 -12.30 1.10 9.90
CA ILE A 54 -13.75 1.11 10.14
C ILE A 54 -14.52 1.50 8.88
N GLN A 55 -14.01 2.45 8.13
CA GLN A 55 -14.69 2.99 6.94
C GLN A 55 -14.66 2.05 5.74
N ASP A 56 -13.61 1.25 5.59
CA ASP A 56 -13.41 0.43 4.40
C ASP A 56 -13.00 -1.00 4.80
N PRO A 57 -13.82 -2.00 4.47
CA PRO A 57 -13.54 -3.39 4.86
C PRO A 57 -12.28 -3.97 4.21
N ARG A 58 -11.74 -3.35 3.18
CA ARG A 58 -10.51 -3.79 2.53
C ARG A 58 -9.26 -3.43 3.34
N VAL A 59 -9.39 -2.49 4.30
CA VAL A 59 -8.27 -2.00 5.09
C VAL A 59 -8.03 -2.91 6.29
N LYS A 60 -6.79 -3.38 6.43
CA LYS A 60 -6.33 -4.18 7.57
C LYS A 60 -5.19 -3.44 8.24
N VAL A 61 -5.18 -3.44 9.57
CA VAL A 61 -4.16 -2.72 10.35
C VAL A 61 -3.43 -3.68 11.26
N TYR A 62 -2.11 -3.64 11.21
CA TYR A 62 -1.24 -4.41 12.10
C TYR A 62 -0.32 -3.46 12.86
N HIS A 63 -0.14 -3.72 14.15
CA HIS A 63 0.72 -2.91 15.00
C HIS A 63 1.96 -3.71 15.39
N LYS A 64 3.11 -3.05 15.45
CA LYS A 64 4.35 -3.67 15.89
C LYS A 64 5.24 -2.65 16.58
N PRO A 65 6.19 -3.10 17.42
CA PRO A 65 7.21 -2.20 17.96
C PRO A 65 8.07 -1.62 16.83
N ASN A 66 8.56 -0.39 17.01
CA ASN A 66 9.37 0.25 15.99
C ASN A 66 10.57 -0.61 15.62
N GLY A 67 10.73 -0.89 14.33
CA GLY A 67 11.81 -1.70 13.80
C GLY A 67 12.25 -1.30 12.40
N GLY A 68 11.63 -0.25 11.84
CA GLY A 68 12.00 0.29 10.53
C GLY A 68 11.14 -0.23 9.39
N VAL A 69 11.34 0.37 8.21
CA VAL A 69 10.55 0.08 7.00
C VAL A 69 10.69 -1.37 6.57
N GLY A 70 11.89 -1.93 6.58
CA GLY A 70 12.10 -3.33 6.21
C GLY A 70 11.34 -4.29 7.11
N SER A 71 11.34 -4.04 8.41
CA SER A 71 10.61 -4.83 9.38
C SER A 71 9.11 -4.74 9.15
N SER A 72 8.60 -3.54 8.82
CA SER A 72 7.18 -3.33 8.53
C SER A 72 6.75 -4.07 7.26
N ARG A 73 7.56 -4.02 6.22
CA ARG A 73 7.30 -4.74 4.98
C ARG A 73 7.26 -6.24 5.21
N ASN A 74 8.22 -6.78 5.98
CA ASN A 74 8.25 -8.20 6.31
C ASN A 74 7.00 -8.61 7.09
N ARG A 75 6.56 -7.80 8.03
CA ARG A 75 5.32 -8.08 8.77
C ARG A 75 4.11 -8.12 7.85
N ALA A 76 4.04 -7.19 6.91
CA ALA A 76 2.94 -7.12 5.96
C ALA A 76 2.92 -8.33 5.03
N LEU A 77 4.09 -8.79 4.60
CA LEU A 77 4.19 -9.96 3.71
C LEU A 77 3.61 -11.22 4.33
N GLU A 78 3.62 -11.35 5.64
CA GLU A 78 2.99 -12.48 6.34
C GLU A 78 1.47 -12.46 6.20
N ALA A 79 0.87 -11.30 5.95
CA ALA A 79 -0.58 -11.12 5.89
C ALA A 79 -1.14 -11.02 4.47
N VAL A 80 -0.27 -10.99 3.46
CA VAL A 80 -0.67 -10.80 2.06
C VAL A 80 -1.50 -11.99 1.57
N THR A 81 -2.64 -11.70 0.94
CA THR A 81 -3.50 -12.70 0.30
C THR A 81 -3.76 -12.40 -1.16
N GLY A 82 -3.26 -11.29 -1.68
CA GLY A 82 -3.46 -10.90 -3.07
C GLY A 82 -2.56 -11.64 -4.04
N ASP A 83 -2.90 -11.55 -5.31
CA ASP A 83 -2.14 -12.15 -6.40
C ASP A 83 -0.91 -11.33 -6.74
N TYR A 84 -0.96 -10.03 -6.48
CA TYR A 84 0.14 -9.09 -6.68
C TYR A 84 0.34 -8.26 -5.42
N ILE A 85 1.56 -7.74 -5.26
CA ILE A 85 1.94 -6.92 -4.11
C ILE A 85 2.43 -5.57 -4.62
N LEU A 86 1.93 -4.49 -4.01
CA LEU A 86 2.36 -3.12 -4.30
C LEU A 86 2.72 -2.42 -3.00
N PHE A 87 3.95 -1.89 -2.93
CA PHE A 87 4.36 -1.06 -1.79
C PHE A 87 4.13 0.41 -2.12
N VAL A 88 3.50 1.13 -1.18
CA VAL A 88 3.26 2.56 -1.30
C VAL A 88 3.79 3.24 -0.05
N ASP A 89 4.62 4.27 -0.23
CA ASP A 89 5.14 5.05 0.90
C ASP A 89 4.02 5.91 1.48
N ASN A 90 4.04 6.10 2.80
CA ASN A 90 2.96 6.79 3.52
C ASN A 90 2.84 8.28 3.21
N ASP A 91 3.86 8.88 2.58
CA ASP A 91 3.85 10.27 2.16
C ASP A 91 3.56 10.44 0.65
N ASP A 92 3.33 9.35 -0.05
CA ASP A 92 2.95 9.38 -1.47
C ASP A 92 1.44 9.43 -1.63
N TRP A 93 1.00 9.82 -2.81
CA TRP A 93 -0.39 9.74 -3.22
C TRP A 93 -0.45 9.29 -4.67
N LEU A 94 -1.56 8.65 -5.04
CA LEU A 94 -1.70 8.02 -6.36
C LEU A 94 -2.78 8.74 -7.18
N GLU A 95 -2.55 8.84 -8.49
CA GLU A 95 -3.60 9.23 -9.42
C GLU A 95 -4.71 8.17 -9.40
N LEU A 96 -5.92 8.54 -9.80
CA LEU A 96 -7.10 7.67 -9.69
C LEU A 96 -6.94 6.33 -10.40
N ASP A 97 -6.22 6.27 -11.49
CA ASP A 97 -6.07 5.07 -12.32
C ASP A 97 -4.69 4.42 -12.22
N HIS A 98 -3.86 4.82 -11.26
CA HIS A 98 -2.49 4.32 -11.18
C HIS A 98 -2.41 2.81 -11.00
N ILE A 99 -3.20 2.25 -10.09
CA ILE A 99 -3.15 0.80 -9.84
C ILE A 99 -3.69 0.03 -11.04
N GLU A 100 -4.76 0.50 -11.65
CA GLU A 100 -5.31 -0.12 -12.84
C GLU A 100 -4.30 -0.12 -13.98
N SER A 101 -3.65 1.02 -14.22
CA SER A 101 -2.62 1.15 -15.25
C SER A 101 -1.44 0.23 -14.97
N LEU A 102 -1.01 0.16 -13.71
CA LEU A 102 0.07 -0.72 -13.30
C LEU A 102 -0.30 -2.18 -13.50
N TYR A 103 -1.52 -2.55 -13.13
CA TYR A 103 -2.01 -3.91 -13.31
C TYR A 103 -1.97 -4.33 -14.79
N HIS A 104 -2.46 -3.46 -15.69
CA HIS A 104 -2.42 -3.75 -17.11
C HIS A 104 -0.98 -3.86 -17.62
N LEU A 105 -0.08 -3.02 -17.11
CA LEU A 105 1.33 -3.09 -17.47
C LEU A 105 1.96 -4.41 -17.03
N LEU A 106 1.64 -4.87 -15.82
CA LEU A 106 2.14 -6.15 -15.29
C LEU A 106 1.65 -7.32 -16.14
N LYS A 107 0.38 -7.32 -16.51
CA LYS A 107 -0.21 -8.38 -17.34
C LYS A 107 0.42 -8.38 -18.72
N LYS A 108 0.64 -7.21 -19.32
CA LYS A 108 1.26 -7.08 -20.63
C LYS A 108 2.70 -7.55 -20.62
N ALA A 109 3.42 -7.30 -19.55
CA ALA A 109 4.83 -7.70 -19.40
C ALA A 109 4.99 -9.14 -18.90
N ASP A 110 3.87 -9.83 -18.60
CA ASP A 110 3.86 -11.19 -18.03
C ASP A 110 4.68 -11.26 -16.74
N ALA A 111 4.58 -10.21 -15.92
CA ALA A 111 5.28 -10.15 -14.64
C ALA A 111 4.41 -10.73 -13.53
N ASP A 112 5.05 -11.44 -12.57
CA ASP A 112 4.32 -12.09 -11.49
C ASP A 112 4.15 -11.19 -10.26
N ILE A 113 5.11 -10.31 -9.99
CA ILE A 113 5.17 -9.52 -8.75
C ILE A 113 5.65 -8.10 -9.04
N ALA A 114 4.97 -7.11 -8.43
CA ALA A 114 5.43 -5.73 -8.33
C ALA A 114 6.03 -5.53 -6.94
N ILE A 115 7.35 -5.34 -6.85
CA ILE A 115 8.05 -5.18 -5.58
C ILE A 115 8.71 -3.80 -5.56
N GLY A 116 8.66 -3.13 -4.40
CA GLY A 116 9.18 -1.78 -4.23
C GLY A 116 8.06 -0.78 -4.07
N ASN A 117 8.38 0.52 -4.09
CA ASN A 117 7.34 1.53 -4.09
C ASN A 117 6.82 1.74 -5.51
N PHE A 118 5.66 2.37 -5.61
CA PHE A 118 4.98 2.55 -6.89
C PHE A 118 5.82 3.30 -7.91
N THR A 119 6.41 4.41 -7.50
CA THR A 119 7.21 5.26 -8.40
C THR A 119 8.40 4.50 -8.96
N GLN A 120 9.14 3.83 -8.09
CA GLN A 120 10.30 3.04 -8.49
C GLN A 120 9.93 1.95 -9.48
N PHE A 121 8.84 1.24 -9.22
CA PHE A 121 8.38 0.19 -10.12
C PHE A 121 8.01 0.73 -11.49
N MET A 122 7.29 1.86 -11.54
CA MET A 122 6.89 2.47 -12.81
C MET A 122 8.09 2.90 -13.64
N GLU A 123 9.11 3.47 -13.00
CA GLU A 123 10.34 3.85 -13.69
C GLU A 123 11.04 2.64 -14.30
N GLU A 124 11.20 1.57 -13.54
CA GLU A 124 11.80 0.34 -14.02
C GLU A 124 11.03 -0.27 -15.19
N SER A 125 9.71 -0.24 -15.13
CA SER A 125 8.84 -0.79 -16.16
C SER A 125 8.94 0.01 -17.46
N ILE A 126 9.07 1.33 -17.36
CA ILE A 126 9.18 2.20 -18.53
C ILE A 126 10.54 2.05 -19.21
N THR A 127 11.61 1.87 -18.44
CA THR A 127 12.96 1.78 -18.96
C THR A 127 13.30 0.42 -19.56
N ARG A 128 12.50 -0.58 -19.31
CA ARG A 128 12.65 -1.90 -19.88
C ARG A 128 12.00 -1.99 -21.26
#